data_cbf9d4eb4c0a834679c20c22c6d9a25f
#
_entry.id   cbf9d4eb4c0a834679c20c22c6d9a25f
#
_cell.length_a   1.000
_cell.length_b   1.000
_cell.length_c   1.000
_cell.angle_alpha   90.00
_cell.angle_beta   90.00
_cell.angle_gamma   90.00
#
_symmetry.space_group_name_H-M   'P 1'
#
loop_
_entity.id
_entity.type
_entity.pdbx_description
1 polymer ?
#
loop_
_entity_poly.entity_id
_entity_poly.type
_entity_poly.pdbx_seq_one_letter_code
_entity_poly.pdbx_strand_id
1 'polypeptide(L)'
;MKLDLSAYLVIGPENCSRLVEDVIAAAVDEGFTCVQIRSKVVGAREMISVLEKAAQVIDELGKSDSVALLVNDRLDVALAAREAGIKVDGVHVGQSDIPVEVCRKFLGADSIVGLSANTEEIISAADVSCVDYFGVGPLHATDTKSDAGAALSFEKISKLVKVSRLPLVVGGGVKAEDLPALAATGANGFFVVSAVAGADNPRRAARELVDAWILSVDNSAGKPYNLRG
;
A
#
# COMPACT_ATOMS: atom_id res chain seq x y z
N MET A 1 -10.85 12.37 1.95
CA MET A 1 -9.36 12.30 1.93
C MET A 1 -8.88 12.19 0.49
N LYS A 2 -7.80 12.88 0.10
CA LYS A 2 -7.14 12.65 -1.20
C LYS A 2 -6.22 11.44 -1.04
N LEU A 3 -6.40 10.41 -1.87
CA LEU A 3 -5.58 9.20 -1.83
C LEU A 3 -4.14 9.54 -2.25
N ASP A 4 -3.20 9.32 -1.36
CA ASP A 4 -1.76 9.40 -1.60
C ASP A 4 -1.16 8.01 -1.39
N LEU A 5 -0.52 7.49 -2.42
CA LEU A 5 0.06 6.15 -2.46
C LEU A 5 1.59 6.19 -2.62
N SER A 6 2.22 7.34 -2.42
CA SER A 6 3.66 7.54 -2.64
C SER A 6 4.52 6.58 -1.81
N ALA A 7 4.17 6.33 -0.55
CA ALA A 7 4.84 5.37 0.33
C ALA A 7 3.81 4.52 1.08
N TYR A 8 3.80 3.23 0.84
CA TYR A 8 2.75 2.33 1.26
C TYR A 8 3.33 1.13 2.05
N LEU A 9 2.94 0.99 3.31
CA LEU A 9 3.32 -0.11 4.19
C LEU A 9 2.26 -1.21 4.16
N VAL A 10 2.67 -2.45 3.86
CA VAL A 10 1.84 -3.65 4.07
C VAL A 10 2.42 -4.40 5.26
N ILE A 11 1.62 -4.63 6.30
CA ILE A 11 2.09 -5.18 7.57
C ILE A 11 1.03 -6.07 8.22
N GLY A 12 1.49 -7.06 8.96
CA GLY A 12 0.67 -7.93 9.81
C GLY A 12 1.49 -8.60 10.89
N PRO A 13 0.84 -9.29 11.84
CA PRO A 13 1.53 -9.92 12.97
C PRO A 13 2.63 -10.90 12.56
N GLU A 14 2.40 -11.65 11.47
CA GLU A 14 3.35 -12.68 11.02
C GLU A 14 4.59 -12.15 10.30
N ASN A 15 4.59 -10.88 9.88
CA ASN A 15 5.73 -10.30 9.18
C ASN A 15 6.51 -9.29 10.03
N CYS A 16 6.20 -9.20 11.30
CA CYS A 16 6.78 -8.23 12.20
C CYS A 16 7.26 -8.92 13.50
N SER A 17 8.51 -8.71 13.89
CA SER A 17 9.06 -9.18 15.17
C SER A 17 8.80 -8.21 16.33
N ARG A 18 8.23 -7.05 16.04
CA ARG A 18 7.87 -5.97 16.98
C ARG A 18 6.35 -5.86 17.06
N LEU A 19 5.84 -5.02 17.95
CA LEU A 19 4.44 -4.65 17.93
C LEU A 19 4.11 -3.97 16.59
N VAL A 20 3.03 -4.38 15.94
CA VAL A 20 2.61 -3.86 14.63
C VAL A 20 2.39 -2.36 14.70
N GLU A 21 1.74 -1.90 15.77
CA GLU A 21 1.47 -0.50 16.04
C GLU A 21 2.74 0.36 16.15
N ASP A 22 3.81 -0.15 16.76
CA ASP A 22 5.09 0.57 16.87
C ASP A 22 5.76 0.77 15.50
N VAL A 23 5.67 -0.24 14.63
CA VAL A 23 6.21 -0.14 13.27
C VAL A 23 5.37 0.80 12.41
N ILE A 24 4.04 0.77 12.54
CA ILE A 24 3.15 1.72 11.88
C ILE A 24 3.45 3.15 12.31
N ALA A 25 3.59 3.40 13.64
CA ALA A 25 3.96 4.71 14.16
C ALA A 25 5.26 5.21 13.55
N ALA A 26 6.29 4.36 13.52
CA ALA A 26 7.59 4.71 12.95
C ALA A 26 7.51 5.04 11.46
N ALA A 27 6.75 4.27 10.68
CA ALA A 27 6.61 4.48 9.24
C ALA A 27 5.80 5.75 8.91
N VAL A 28 4.66 5.94 9.59
CA VAL A 28 3.77 7.08 9.38
C VAL A 28 4.44 8.40 9.78
N ASP A 29 5.21 8.43 10.86
CA ASP A 29 5.96 9.60 11.31
C ASP A 29 7.05 10.00 10.30
N GLU A 30 7.63 9.03 9.58
CA GLU A 30 8.62 9.26 8.52
C GLU A 30 8.02 9.50 7.13
N GLY A 31 6.67 9.54 7.00
CA GLY A 31 6.01 9.98 5.77
C GLY A 31 5.35 8.88 4.95
N PHE A 32 5.10 7.70 5.51
CA PHE A 32 4.23 6.73 4.86
C PHE A 32 2.79 7.24 4.84
N THR A 33 2.15 7.15 3.68
CA THR A 33 0.85 7.74 3.37
C THR A 33 -0.28 6.72 3.31
N CYS A 34 0.06 5.42 3.27
CA CYS A 34 -0.90 4.33 3.24
C CYS A 34 -0.39 3.15 4.07
N VAL A 35 -1.27 2.55 4.85
CA VAL A 35 -1.03 1.34 5.65
C VAL A 35 -2.07 0.29 5.30
N GLN A 36 -1.64 -0.94 5.00
CA GLN A 36 -2.53 -2.08 4.77
C GLN A 36 -2.25 -3.16 5.83
N ILE A 37 -3.27 -3.50 6.59
CA ILE A 37 -3.20 -4.64 7.50
C ILE A 37 -3.45 -5.91 6.71
N ARG A 38 -2.44 -6.77 6.68
CA ARG A 38 -2.46 -8.05 5.94
C ARG A 38 -2.05 -9.19 6.86
N SER A 39 -2.93 -10.19 6.99
CA SER A 39 -2.60 -11.49 7.55
C SER A 39 -3.31 -12.60 6.77
N LYS A 40 -2.60 -13.70 6.59
CA LYS A 40 -3.12 -14.94 6.02
C LYS A 40 -3.33 -16.02 7.11
N VAL A 41 -3.02 -15.69 8.36
CA VAL A 41 -2.94 -16.65 9.47
C VAL A 41 -3.96 -16.36 10.55
N VAL A 42 -4.08 -15.07 10.95
CA VAL A 42 -4.93 -14.70 12.09
C VAL A 42 -6.42 -14.61 11.70
N GLY A 43 -7.28 -14.87 12.68
CA GLY A 43 -8.73 -14.78 12.50
C GLY A 43 -9.25 -13.34 12.48
N ALA A 44 -10.53 -13.17 12.10
CA ALA A 44 -11.16 -11.85 11.96
C ALA A 44 -11.08 -11.00 13.24
N ARG A 45 -11.31 -11.58 14.41
CA ARG A 45 -11.26 -10.83 15.70
C ARG A 45 -9.88 -10.24 15.96
N GLU A 46 -8.82 -10.98 15.69
CA GLU A 46 -7.45 -10.52 15.87
C GLU A 46 -7.10 -9.45 14.83
N MET A 47 -7.52 -9.61 13.57
CA MET A 47 -7.36 -8.56 12.56
C MET A 47 -8.06 -7.26 12.95
N ILE A 48 -9.29 -7.33 13.51
CA ILE A 48 -10.01 -6.14 13.99
C ILE A 48 -9.23 -5.47 15.14
N SER A 49 -8.68 -6.25 16.07
CA SER A 49 -7.84 -5.69 17.13
C SER A 49 -6.57 -5.03 16.63
N VAL A 50 -5.93 -5.59 15.59
CA VAL A 50 -4.76 -4.96 14.94
C VAL A 50 -5.16 -3.67 14.22
N LEU A 51 -6.32 -3.64 13.55
CA LEU A 51 -6.85 -2.44 12.90
C LEU A 51 -7.17 -1.33 13.91
N GLU A 52 -7.76 -1.68 15.04
CA GLU A 52 -8.06 -0.74 16.11
C GLU A 52 -6.78 -0.03 16.60
N LYS A 53 -5.73 -0.80 16.91
CA LYS A 53 -4.44 -0.25 17.33
C LYS A 53 -3.77 0.57 16.21
N ALA A 54 -3.84 0.12 14.96
CA ALA A 54 -3.32 0.86 13.82
C ALA A 54 -4.04 2.21 13.63
N ALA A 55 -5.38 2.21 13.72
CA ALA A 55 -6.18 3.43 13.64
C ALA A 55 -5.87 4.40 14.79
N GLN A 56 -5.75 3.88 16.01
CA GLN A 56 -5.39 4.67 17.20
C GLN A 56 -4.03 5.35 17.04
N VAL A 57 -3.01 4.62 16.61
CA VAL A 57 -1.66 5.19 16.41
C VAL A 57 -1.66 6.26 15.31
N ILE A 58 -2.36 6.04 14.21
CA ILE A 58 -2.49 7.04 13.13
C ILE A 58 -3.19 8.31 13.65
N ASP A 59 -4.19 8.15 14.52
CA ASP A 59 -4.91 9.27 15.15
C ASP A 59 -4.04 10.04 16.14
N GLU A 60 -3.32 9.34 17.03
CA GLU A 60 -2.39 9.93 17.99
C GLU A 60 -1.28 10.76 17.32
N LEU A 61 -0.89 10.40 16.09
CA LEU A 61 0.03 11.16 15.25
C LEU A 61 -0.63 12.34 14.52
N GLY A 62 -1.95 12.53 14.66
CA GLY A 62 -2.71 13.57 13.96
C GLY A 62 -2.77 13.35 12.44
N LYS A 63 -2.70 12.09 11.98
CA LYS A 63 -2.61 11.73 10.55
C LYS A 63 -3.87 11.05 10.00
N SER A 64 -4.98 11.03 10.77
CA SER A 64 -6.22 10.34 10.36
C SER A 64 -6.78 10.82 9.02
N ASP A 65 -6.57 12.09 8.65
CA ASP A 65 -7.07 12.66 7.39
C ASP A 65 -6.09 12.51 6.21
N SER A 66 -4.85 12.10 6.46
CA SER A 66 -3.78 12.05 5.46
C SER A 66 -3.21 10.65 5.20
N VAL A 67 -3.39 9.71 6.13
CA VAL A 67 -2.93 8.33 5.99
C VAL A 67 -4.11 7.40 5.79
N ALA A 68 -4.10 6.66 4.69
CA ALA A 68 -5.11 5.64 4.40
C ALA A 68 -4.83 4.36 5.21
N LEU A 69 -5.86 3.80 5.85
CA LEU A 69 -5.82 2.50 6.52
C LEU A 69 -6.69 1.49 5.78
N LEU A 70 -6.07 0.47 5.20
CA LEU A 70 -6.70 -0.53 4.35
C LEU A 70 -6.62 -1.94 4.96
N VAL A 71 -7.53 -2.80 4.54
CA VAL A 71 -7.54 -4.23 4.87
C VAL A 71 -7.24 -5.04 3.61
N ASN A 72 -6.35 -6.02 3.73
CA ASN A 72 -6.03 -6.93 2.64
C ASN A 72 -7.09 -8.04 2.54
N ASP A 73 -7.69 -8.26 1.35
CA ASP A 73 -8.63 -9.32 0.95
C ASP A 73 -9.95 -9.39 1.74
N ARG A 74 -9.95 -9.07 3.00
CA ARG A 74 -11.01 -9.35 3.97
C ARG A 74 -12.03 -8.22 4.07
N LEU A 75 -12.96 -8.15 3.10
CA LEU A 75 -14.09 -7.21 3.14
C LEU A 75 -14.92 -7.34 4.41
N ASP A 76 -15.15 -8.56 4.89
CA ASP A 76 -15.89 -8.86 6.11
C ASP A 76 -15.23 -8.21 7.35
N VAL A 77 -13.91 -8.25 7.44
CA VAL A 77 -13.14 -7.60 8.52
C VAL A 77 -13.25 -6.07 8.43
N ALA A 78 -13.14 -5.51 7.21
CA ALA A 78 -13.26 -4.07 7.00
C ALA A 78 -14.64 -3.56 7.44
N LEU A 79 -15.72 -4.26 7.07
CA LEU A 79 -17.09 -3.91 7.45
C LEU A 79 -17.31 -4.04 8.96
N ALA A 80 -16.84 -5.13 9.58
CA ALA A 80 -16.98 -5.35 11.01
C ALA A 80 -16.19 -4.30 11.83
N ALA A 81 -15.01 -3.91 11.38
CA ALA A 81 -14.21 -2.87 12.01
C ALA A 81 -14.92 -1.50 11.93
N ARG A 82 -15.47 -1.14 10.77
CA ARG A 82 -16.26 0.10 10.59
C ARG A 82 -17.50 0.14 11.47
N GLU A 83 -18.22 -0.97 11.58
CA GLU A 83 -19.40 -1.09 12.47
C GLU A 83 -19.01 -0.90 13.93
N ALA A 84 -17.79 -1.28 14.31
CA ALA A 84 -17.23 -1.02 15.64
C ALA A 84 -16.69 0.41 15.83
N GLY A 85 -16.82 1.30 14.83
CA GLY A 85 -16.34 2.67 14.88
C GLY A 85 -14.83 2.83 14.61
N ILE A 86 -14.16 1.77 14.15
CA ILE A 86 -12.74 1.82 13.81
C ILE A 86 -12.57 2.43 12.42
N LYS A 87 -11.65 3.39 12.28
CA LYS A 87 -11.28 3.95 10.98
C LYS A 87 -10.71 2.85 10.08
N VAL A 88 -11.38 2.59 8.98
CA VAL A 88 -10.91 1.77 7.85
C VAL A 88 -11.35 2.44 6.56
N ASP A 89 -10.40 2.87 5.75
CA ASP A 89 -10.71 3.63 4.53
C ASP A 89 -11.10 2.73 3.36
N GLY A 90 -10.70 1.45 3.39
CA GLY A 90 -11.06 0.52 2.32
C GLY A 90 -10.35 -0.83 2.37
N VAL A 91 -10.27 -1.45 1.21
CA VAL A 91 -9.66 -2.78 1.02
C VAL A 91 -8.71 -2.80 -0.17
N HIS A 92 -7.77 -3.73 -0.16
CA HIS A 92 -7.02 -4.15 -1.34
C HIS A 92 -7.25 -5.63 -1.58
N VAL A 93 -7.65 -6.01 -2.79
CA VAL A 93 -8.00 -7.39 -3.15
C VAL A 93 -7.19 -7.88 -4.35
N GLY A 94 -7.02 -9.20 -4.43
CA GLY A 94 -6.44 -9.89 -5.58
C GLY A 94 -7.50 -10.43 -6.55
N GLN A 95 -7.06 -11.10 -7.61
CA GLN A 95 -7.93 -11.62 -8.67
C GLN A 95 -8.81 -12.81 -8.23
N SER A 96 -8.44 -13.50 -7.16
CA SER A 96 -9.18 -14.64 -6.58
C SER A 96 -10.00 -14.28 -5.35
N ASP A 97 -9.96 -13.03 -4.92
CA ASP A 97 -10.66 -12.55 -3.74
C ASP A 97 -12.08 -12.04 -4.11
N ILE A 98 -12.72 -11.33 -3.18
CA ILE A 98 -14.05 -10.75 -3.42
C ILE A 98 -13.97 -9.76 -4.59
N PRO A 99 -14.88 -9.84 -5.59
CA PRO A 99 -14.88 -8.92 -6.72
C PRO A 99 -14.96 -7.44 -6.31
N VAL A 100 -14.26 -6.58 -7.04
CA VAL A 100 -14.17 -5.14 -6.71
C VAL A 100 -15.54 -4.44 -6.74
N GLU A 101 -16.44 -4.89 -7.59
CA GLU A 101 -17.83 -4.37 -7.66
C GLU A 101 -18.60 -4.66 -6.36
N VAL A 102 -18.35 -5.84 -5.76
CA VAL A 102 -18.92 -6.22 -4.47
C VAL A 102 -18.30 -5.39 -3.36
N CYS A 103 -16.96 -5.22 -3.37
CA CYS A 103 -16.28 -4.36 -2.41
C CYS A 103 -16.83 -2.92 -2.47
N ARG A 104 -16.92 -2.34 -3.66
CA ARG A 104 -17.47 -0.99 -3.87
C ARG A 104 -18.91 -0.86 -3.39
N LYS A 105 -19.75 -1.85 -3.71
CA LYS A 105 -21.17 -1.86 -3.30
C LYS A 105 -21.34 -1.80 -1.77
N PHE A 106 -20.54 -2.57 -1.02
CA PHE A 106 -20.69 -2.64 0.44
C PHE A 106 -19.93 -1.56 1.19
N LEU A 107 -18.79 -1.10 0.67
CA LEU A 107 -17.98 -0.06 1.31
C LEU A 107 -18.46 1.36 1.00
N GLY A 108 -19.14 1.56 -0.12
CA GLY A 108 -19.62 2.87 -0.58
C GLY A 108 -18.63 3.60 -1.50
N ALA A 109 -19.12 4.68 -2.11
CA ALA A 109 -18.39 5.43 -3.14
C ALA A 109 -17.10 6.11 -2.62
N ASP A 110 -17.11 6.57 -1.37
CA ASP A 110 -16.01 7.32 -0.75
C ASP A 110 -14.89 6.42 -0.20
N SER A 111 -15.06 5.10 -0.32
CA SER A 111 -14.07 4.13 0.15
C SER A 111 -12.99 3.88 -0.87
N ILE A 112 -11.84 3.38 -0.42
CA ILE A 112 -10.72 3.01 -1.27
C ILE A 112 -10.81 1.52 -1.61
N VAL A 113 -10.74 1.18 -2.89
CA VAL A 113 -10.67 -0.20 -3.38
C VAL A 113 -9.43 -0.34 -4.27
N GLY A 114 -8.44 -1.06 -3.79
CA GLY A 114 -7.24 -1.41 -4.55
C GLY A 114 -7.38 -2.80 -5.20
N LEU A 115 -6.79 -2.98 -6.37
CA LEU A 115 -6.77 -4.24 -7.08
C LEU A 115 -5.35 -4.65 -7.49
N SER A 116 -4.95 -5.89 -7.17
CA SER A 116 -3.72 -6.48 -7.71
C SER A 116 -3.85 -6.74 -9.21
N ALA A 117 -2.94 -6.22 -10.05
CA ALA A 117 -3.04 -6.31 -11.49
C ALA A 117 -1.66 -6.34 -12.17
N ASN A 118 -1.20 -7.51 -12.56
CA ASN A 118 0.15 -7.72 -13.10
C ASN A 118 0.22 -7.81 -14.64
N THR A 119 -0.91 -7.64 -15.33
CA THR A 119 -0.97 -7.68 -16.80
C THR A 119 -1.80 -6.55 -17.38
N GLU A 120 -1.54 -6.21 -18.63
CA GLU A 120 -2.27 -5.15 -19.35
C GLU A 120 -3.75 -5.52 -19.54
N GLU A 121 -4.05 -6.81 -19.70
CA GLU A 121 -5.40 -7.32 -19.85
C GLU A 121 -6.23 -7.07 -18.57
N ILE A 122 -5.67 -7.37 -17.39
CA ILE A 122 -6.35 -7.15 -16.10
C ILE A 122 -6.61 -5.65 -15.89
N ILE A 123 -5.58 -4.80 -16.12
CA ILE A 123 -5.70 -3.34 -15.96
C ILE A 123 -6.76 -2.78 -16.92
N SER A 124 -6.76 -3.22 -18.19
CA SER A 124 -7.68 -2.73 -19.22
C SER A 124 -9.11 -3.21 -19.00
N ALA A 125 -9.30 -4.41 -18.43
CA ALA A 125 -10.61 -4.99 -18.16
C ALA A 125 -11.26 -4.49 -16.86
N ALA A 126 -10.47 -3.89 -15.94
CA ALA A 126 -10.99 -3.45 -14.66
C ALA A 126 -12.00 -2.30 -14.83
N ASP A 127 -13.11 -2.39 -14.10
CA ASP A 127 -14.08 -1.30 -14.01
C ASP A 127 -13.51 -0.18 -13.12
N VAL A 128 -13.07 0.90 -13.76
CA VAL A 128 -12.49 2.08 -13.10
C VAL A 128 -13.49 2.83 -12.20
N SER A 129 -14.78 2.52 -12.25
CA SER A 129 -15.77 3.04 -11.30
C SER A 129 -15.74 2.31 -9.96
N CYS A 130 -15.16 1.10 -9.94
CA CYS A 130 -15.09 0.23 -8.76
C CYS A 130 -13.70 0.16 -8.13
N VAL A 131 -12.65 0.58 -8.84
CA VAL A 131 -11.24 0.52 -8.42
C VAL A 131 -10.67 1.93 -8.32
N ASP A 132 -9.83 2.20 -7.31
CA ASP A 132 -9.15 3.49 -7.12
C ASP A 132 -7.67 3.43 -7.49
N TYR A 133 -7.03 2.26 -7.38
CA TYR A 133 -5.62 2.09 -7.74
C TYR A 133 -5.28 0.62 -8.03
N PHE A 134 -4.18 0.42 -8.75
CA PHE A 134 -3.60 -0.89 -8.99
C PHE A 134 -2.33 -1.11 -8.18
N GLY A 135 -2.22 -2.31 -7.58
CA GLY A 135 -0.98 -2.82 -7.00
C GLY A 135 -0.35 -3.85 -7.94
N VAL A 136 0.90 -3.65 -8.30
CA VAL A 136 1.64 -4.57 -9.18
C VAL A 136 2.93 -5.07 -8.52
N GLY A 137 3.37 -6.25 -8.90
CA GLY A 137 4.58 -6.87 -8.36
C GLY A 137 4.58 -8.39 -8.52
N PRO A 138 5.67 -9.07 -8.10
CA PRO A 138 6.80 -8.48 -7.38
C PRO A 138 7.81 -7.79 -8.30
N LEU A 139 8.52 -6.78 -7.79
CA LEU A 139 9.67 -6.17 -8.48
C LEU A 139 10.87 -7.12 -8.44
N HIS A 140 11.12 -7.72 -7.27
CA HIS A 140 12.14 -8.75 -7.08
C HIS A 140 11.51 -10.01 -6.50
N ALA A 141 12.16 -11.14 -6.69
CA ALA A 141 11.75 -12.40 -6.03
C ALA A 141 11.66 -12.18 -4.51
N THR A 142 10.57 -12.64 -3.90
CA THR A 142 10.30 -12.43 -2.47
C THR A 142 9.54 -13.60 -1.89
N ASP A 143 9.90 -14.01 -0.68
CA ASP A 143 9.21 -15.08 0.07
C ASP A 143 7.98 -14.56 0.84
N THR A 144 7.77 -13.24 0.88
CA THR A 144 6.68 -12.61 1.65
C THR A 144 5.28 -12.94 1.08
N LYS A 145 5.20 -13.22 -0.22
CA LYS A 145 3.96 -13.62 -0.90
C LYS A 145 4.22 -14.90 -1.69
N SER A 146 3.75 -16.03 -1.17
CA SER A 146 3.96 -17.37 -1.75
C SER A 146 3.33 -17.58 -3.13
N ASP A 147 2.35 -16.75 -3.47
CA ASP A 147 1.63 -16.71 -4.75
C ASP A 147 2.11 -15.55 -5.66
N ALA A 148 3.21 -14.90 -5.31
CA ALA A 148 3.83 -13.89 -6.15
C ALA A 148 4.29 -14.52 -7.47
N GLY A 149 3.84 -13.95 -8.59
CA GLY A 149 4.29 -14.35 -9.93
C GLY A 149 5.78 -14.06 -10.18
N ALA A 150 6.23 -14.21 -11.41
CA ALA A 150 7.58 -13.84 -11.81
C ALA A 150 7.84 -12.34 -11.58
N ALA A 151 9.07 -11.99 -11.21
CA ALA A 151 9.50 -10.61 -11.03
C ALA A 151 9.25 -9.76 -12.29
N LEU A 152 8.77 -8.54 -12.09
CA LEU A 152 8.46 -7.61 -13.17
C LEU A 152 9.68 -6.72 -13.46
N SER A 153 10.04 -6.58 -14.73
CA SER A 153 11.03 -5.59 -15.14
C SER A 153 10.47 -4.17 -15.09
N PHE A 154 11.34 -3.16 -14.93
CA PHE A 154 10.94 -1.74 -15.02
C PHE A 154 10.28 -1.40 -16.37
N GLU A 155 10.72 -2.04 -17.47
CA GLU A 155 10.08 -1.90 -18.77
C GLU A 155 8.64 -2.39 -18.75
N LYS A 156 8.38 -3.56 -18.15
CA LYS A 156 7.00 -4.10 -18.00
C LYS A 156 6.15 -3.17 -17.15
N ILE A 157 6.68 -2.69 -16.02
CA ILE A 157 5.98 -1.72 -15.15
C ILE A 157 5.62 -0.46 -15.94
N SER A 158 6.57 0.09 -16.76
CA SER A 158 6.31 1.26 -17.59
C SER A 158 5.19 1.02 -18.62
N LYS A 159 5.07 -0.20 -19.15
CA LYS A 159 3.94 -0.57 -20.04
C LYS A 159 2.62 -0.59 -19.26
N LEU A 160 2.60 -1.18 -18.08
CA LEU A 160 1.41 -1.22 -17.22
C LEU A 160 0.94 0.19 -16.83
N VAL A 161 1.88 1.07 -16.46
CA VAL A 161 1.57 2.49 -16.17
C VAL A 161 0.94 3.18 -17.37
N LYS A 162 1.44 2.97 -18.60
CA LYS A 162 0.90 3.61 -19.81
C LYS A 162 -0.53 3.20 -20.15
N VAL A 163 -0.94 1.98 -19.83
CA VAL A 163 -2.31 1.51 -20.07
C VAL A 163 -3.25 1.79 -18.92
N SER A 164 -2.70 2.09 -17.73
CA SER A 164 -3.49 2.38 -16.54
C SER A 164 -4.15 3.77 -16.63
N ARG A 165 -5.44 3.82 -16.30
CA ARG A 165 -6.20 5.07 -16.10
C ARG A 165 -6.25 5.49 -14.64
N LEU A 166 -5.74 4.66 -13.74
CA LEU A 166 -5.73 4.85 -12.30
C LEU A 166 -4.30 4.85 -11.79
N PRO A 167 -4.05 5.41 -10.59
CA PRO A 167 -2.75 5.30 -9.94
C PRO A 167 -2.28 3.84 -9.86
N LEU A 168 -0.98 3.63 -10.01
CA LEU A 168 -0.34 2.33 -9.96
C LEU A 168 0.84 2.37 -9.00
N VAL A 169 0.86 1.43 -8.05
CA VAL A 169 1.94 1.26 -7.08
C VAL A 169 2.65 -0.07 -7.25
N VAL A 170 3.94 -0.10 -6.96
CA VAL A 170 4.79 -1.26 -7.21
C VAL A 170 5.40 -1.76 -5.91
N GLY A 171 5.39 -3.07 -5.70
CA GLY A 171 5.99 -3.67 -4.52
C GLY A 171 6.55 -5.06 -4.76
N GLY A 172 6.87 -5.74 -3.65
CA GLY A 172 7.51 -7.05 -3.67
C GLY A 172 9.03 -6.95 -3.84
N GLY A 173 9.74 -6.93 -2.72
CA GLY A 173 11.20 -6.86 -2.67
C GLY A 173 11.81 -5.50 -2.98
N VAL A 174 11.00 -4.43 -3.06
CA VAL A 174 11.47 -3.06 -3.32
C VAL A 174 12.45 -2.59 -2.26
N LYS A 175 13.55 -1.97 -2.70
CA LYS A 175 14.59 -1.36 -1.88
C LYS A 175 14.77 0.11 -2.27
N ALA A 176 15.45 0.89 -1.43
CA ALA A 176 15.71 2.31 -1.69
C ALA A 176 16.47 2.54 -3.02
N GLU A 177 17.39 1.65 -3.36
CA GLU A 177 18.17 1.70 -4.62
C GLU A 177 17.33 1.52 -5.89
N ASP A 178 16.12 0.92 -5.79
CA ASP A 178 15.22 0.72 -6.92
C ASP A 178 14.38 1.98 -7.24
N LEU A 179 14.17 2.84 -6.25
CA LEU A 179 13.19 3.92 -6.32
C LEU A 179 13.45 4.94 -7.45
N PRO A 180 14.70 5.30 -7.79
CA PRO A 180 14.95 6.15 -8.95
C PRO A 180 14.48 5.54 -10.28
N ALA A 181 14.77 4.26 -10.49
CA ALA A 181 14.32 3.55 -11.69
C ALA A 181 12.79 3.34 -11.68
N LEU A 182 12.22 3.09 -10.50
CA LEU A 182 10.78 2.93 -10.33
C LEU A 182 10.02 4.25 -10.62
N ALA A 183 10.47 5.37 -10.09
CA ALA A 183 9.88 6.68 -10.37
C ALA A 183 9.95 7.01 -11.88
N ALA A 184 11.04 6.65 -12.56
CA ALA A 184 11.19 6.84 -14.01
C ALA A 184 10.20 6.02 -14.83
N THR A 185 9.58 4.95 -14.29
CA THR A 185 8.50 4.22 -14.97
C THR A 185 7.19 5.00 -15.05
N GLY A 186 7.02 6.04 -14.22
CA GLY A 186 5.77 6.78 -14.04
C GLY A 186 4.84 6.15 -12.99
N ALA A 187 5.29 5.17 -12.21
CA ALA A 187 4.54 4.64 -11.06
C ALA A 187 4.23 5.75 -10.04
N ASN A 188 3.07 5.66 -9.38
CA ASN A 188 2.59 6.68 -8.45
C ASN A 188 3.10 6.47 -7.02
N GLY A 189 3.77 5.37 -6.76
CA GLY A 189 4.34 5.06 -5.47
C GLY A 189 4.87 3.63 -5.39
N PHE A 190 5.31 3.28 -4.20
CA PHE A 190 5.82 1.94 -3.91
C PHE A 190 5.14 1.36 -2.66
N PHE A 191 5.10 0.01 -2.57
CA PHE A 191 4.72 -0.65 -1.34
C PHE A 191 5.76 -1.64 -0.86
N VAL A 192 5.92 -1.73 0.45
CA VAL A 192 6.89 -2.60 1.10
C VAL A 192 6.27 -3.39 2.25
N VAL A 193 6.85 -4.54 2.56
CA VAL A 193 6.56 -5.36 3.73
C VAL A 193 7.82 -5.45 4.59
N SER A 194 8.67 -6.43 4.32
CA SER A 194 9.85 -6.76 5.14
C SER A 194 10.91 -5.66 5.17
N ALA A 195 10.98 -4.80 4.15
CA ALA A 195 11.93 -3.68 4.12
C ALA A 195 11.75 -2.72 5.30
N VAL A 196 10.53 -2.62 5.86
CA VAL A 196 10.24 -1.83 7.08
C VAL A 196 9.87 -2.75 8.24
N ALA A 197 8.90 -3.67 8.06
CA ALA A 197 8.40 -4.52 9.14
C ALA A 197 9.46 -5.51 9.69
N GLY A 198 10.39 -5.94 8.84
CA GLY A 198 11.49 -6.83 9.21
C GLY A 198 12.80 -6.11 9.54
N ALA A 199 12.86 -4.79 9.50
CA ALA A 199 14.09 -4.05 9.72
C ALA A 199 14.45 -3.98 11.22
N ASP A 200 15.78 -4.02 11.52
CA ASP A 200 16.28 -3.79 12.87
C ASP A 200 15.91 -2.40 13.41
N ASN A 201 15.81 -1.42 12.54
CA ASN A 201 15.33 -0.07 12.84
C ASN A 201 14.27 0.36 11.80
N PRO A 202 12.97 0.09 12.06
CA PRO A 202 11.89 0.44 11.14
C PRO A 202 11.81 1.92 10.80
N ARG A 203 12.07 2.82 11.77
CA ARG A 203 12.07 4.28 11.56
C ARG A 203 13.13 4.70 10.54
N ARG A 204 14.37 4.20 10.69
CA ARG A 204 15.45 4.50 9.76
C ARG A 204 15.15 3.96 8.37
N ALA A 205 14.68 2.71 8.29
CA ALA A 205 14.33 2.08 7.02
C ALA A 205 13.20 2.83 6.30
N ALA A 206 12.18 3.28 7.04
CA ALA A 206 11.08 4.06 6.50
C ALA A 206 11.57 5.41 5.95
N ARG A 207 12.40 6.14 6.70
CA ARG A 207 13.01 7.40 6.26
C ARG A 207 13.82 7.24 4.99
N GLU A 208 14.72 6.25 4.95
CA GLU A 208 15.57 5.97 3.78
C GLU A 208 14.74 5.75 2.51
N LEU A 209 13.62 5.03 2.61
CA LEU A 209 12.70 4.78 1.50
C LEU A 209 11.95 6.05 1.08
N VAL A 210 11.41 6.80 2.02
CA VAL A 210 10.66 8.04 1.73
C VAL A 210 11.57 9.09 1.11
N ASP A 211 12.76 9.32 1.67
CA ASP A 211 13.74 10.27 1.14
C ASP A 211 14.16 9.90 -0.29
N ALA A 212 14.45 8.61 -0.53
CA ALA A 212 14.82 8.12 -1.85
C ALA A 212 13.69 8.29 -2.86
N TRP A 213 12.41 8.07 -2.46
CA TRP A 213 11.25 8.28 -3.32
C TRP A 213 11.07 9.75 -3.69
N ILE A 214 11.08 10.66 -2.70
CA ILE A 214 10.93 12.10 -2.91
C ILE A 214 11.99 12.61 -3.88
N LEU A 215 13.26 12.30 -3.63
CA LEU A 215 14.37 12.71 -4.49
C LEU A 215 14.22 12.17 -5.93
N SER A 216 13.66 10.97 -6.08
CA SER A 216 13.49 10.33 -7.38
C SER A 216 12.38 10.98 -8.21
N VAL A 217 11.27 11.34 -7.57
CA VAL A 217 10.13 12.01 -8.23
C VAL A 217 10.50 13.43 -8.63
N ASP A 218 11.20 14.17 -7.78
CA ASP A 218 11.65 15.54 -8.07
C ASP A 218 12.58 15.56 -9.28
N ASN A 219 13.52 14.65 -9.35
CA ASN A 219 14.45 14.53 -10.49
C ASN A 219 13.71 14.15 -11.79
N SER A 220 12.66 13.32 -11.71
CA SER A 220 11.88 12.89 -12.86
C SER A 220 10.96 14.00 -13.40
N ALA A 221 10.50 14.91 -12.55
CA ALA A 221 9.63 16.03 -12.92
C ALA A 221 10.36 17.26 -13.48
N GLY A 222 11.69 17.30 -13.46
CA GLY A 222 12.50 18.41 -13.98
C GLY A 222 12.29 19.75 -13.26
N LYS A 223 11.78 19.75 -12.02
CA LYS A 223 11.59 20.94 -11.19
C LYS A 223 12.31 20.79 -9.85
N PRO A 224 13.11 21.79 -9.42
CA PRO A 224 13.67 21.79 -8.07
C PRO A 224 12.52 21.95 -7.06
N TYR A 225 12.38 20.99 -6.16
CA TYR A 225 11.42 21.06 -5.05
C TYR A 225 11.92 22.00 -3.96
N ASN A 226 11.13 22.98 -3.59
CA ASN A 226 11.39 23.81 -2.43
C ASN A 226 10.83 23.12 -1.17
N LEU A 227 11.69 22.36 -0.50
CA LEU A 227 11.42 21.89 0.87
C LEU A 227 11.58 23.09 1.80
N ARG A 228 10.48 23.71 2.23
CA ARG A 228 10.25 24.41 3.51
C ARG A 228 9.16 25.46 3.33
N GLY A 229 7.97 25.15 3.81
CA GLY A 229 6.93 26.04 4.22
C GLY A 229 6.27 25.43 5.42
#